data_3778fdfa8be6ff505815f637061fb252
#
_entry.id   3778fdfa8be6ff505815f637061fb252
#
_cell.length_a   1.000
_cell.length_b   1.000
_cell.length_c   1.000
_cell.angle_alpha   90.00
_cell.angle_beta   90.00
_cell.angle_gamma   90.00
#
_symmetry.space_group_name_H-M   'P 1'
#
loop_
_entity.id
_entity.type
_entity.pdbx_description
1 polymer ?
#
loop_
_entity_poly.entity_id
_entity_poly.type
_entity_poly.pdbx_seq_one_letter_code
_entity_poly.pdbx_strand_id
1 'polypeptide(L)'
;MPIAKLVDKISAYFVGFILLLAGVVFAFWAVKSGLNSAFLHASAVLLISCPCALGLATPIALVLAINNATKHFILIKNPASLELLRKAKLFIFDKTGTLSKETLSVFAHNLTQSDFDLLCAMENLSPHPIAKALSSASAANLSLQGEFESLPARGIRYKMANHTYLAGNAALLAEFGVSVSKAHKDFVKSHEVQAPIVVYFAKDKECLGVVCLTNELRDEAQDLAEFLRKNSLHSVILSGDNEKSVALNAQKLGIDEFKANLSPQDKIEALQEYQKKGVCVFVGDGINDAAALSLANVSFAMNSGSALAKSAGDFVLIKDDLRAIAYAFKLSQKTFAIIKQNLFWAFFYNACCIPVAAGVPSFVASFATAPKIATETSLAQILAHFTLTPHLAALAMCFSSLAVVLNSLRLKKDLG
;
A
#
# COMPACT_ATOMS: atom_id res chain seq x y z
N MET A 1 -0.62 -1.93 -16.63
CA MET A 1 0.61 -1.22 -16.21
C MET A 1 1.12 -0.36 -17.34
N PRO A 2 1.36 0.92 -17.15
CA PRO A 2 1.92 1.79 -18.18
C PRO A 2 3.29 1.31 -18.69
N ILE A 3 4.17 0.86 -17.79
CA ILE A 3 5.51 0.39 -18.18
C ILE A 3 5.47 -0.87 -19.05
N ALA A 4 4.58 -1.82 -18.78
CA ALA A 4 4.43 -3.02 -19.63
C ALA A 4 3.96 -2.65 -21.04
N LYS A 5 2.93 -1.80 -21.15
CA LYS A 5 2.44 -1.31 -22.46
C LYS A 5 3.52 -0.56 -23.24
N LEU A 6 4.36 0.22 -22.54
CA LEU A 6 5.49 0.90 -23.18
C LEU A 6 6.52 -0.09 -23.72
N VAL A 7 6.87 -1.11 -22.92
CA VAL A 7 7.80 -2.17 -23.33
C VAL A 7 7.27 -2.93 -24.54
N ASP A 8 5.99 -3.31 -24.55
CA ASP A 8 5.35 -4.01 -25.68
C ASP A 8 5.41 -3.16 -26.96
N LYS A 9 5.10 -1.87 -26.84
CA LYS A 9 5.17 -0.94 -27.98
C LYS A 9 6.59 -0.79 -28.53
N ILE A 10 7.57 -0.63 -27.64
CA ILE A 10 8.98 -0.55 -28.03
C ILE A 10 9.43 -1.85 -28.71
N SER A 11 9.05 -3.01 -28.14
CA SER A 11 9.39 -4.32 -28.71
C SER A 11 8.85 -4.49 -30.13
N ALA A 12 7.63 -4.05 -30.41
CA ALA A 12 7.04 -4.16 -31.75
C ALA A 12 7.83 -3.35 -32.81
N TYR A 13 8.21 -2.12 -32.49
CA TYR A 13 9.05 -1.30 -33.38
C TYR A 13 10.46 -1.87 -33.52
N PHE A 14 11.03 -2.37 -32.43
CA PHE A 14 12.35 -2.97 -32.41
C PHE A 14 12.45 -4.18 -33.33
N VAL A 15 11.46 -5.08 -33.31
CA VAL A 15 11.43 -6.26 -34.21
C VAL A 15 11.40 -5.83 -35.66
N GLY A 16 10.56 -4.86 -36.04
CA GLY A 16 10.55 -4.34 -37.43
C GLY A 16 11.89 -3.76 -37.86
N PHE A 17 12.54 -2.97 -36.99
CA PHE A 17 13.85 -2.40 -37.24
C PHE A 17 14.92 -3.50 -37.43
N ILE A 18 14.91 -4.53 -36.59
CA ILE A 18 15.90 -5.63 -36.67
C ILE A 18 15.73 -6.47 -37.93
N LEU A 19 14.49 -6.73 -38.35
CA LEU A 19 14.25 -7.45 -39.62
C LEU A 19 14.82 -6.66 -40.83
N LEU A 20 14.60 -5.35 -40.87
CA LEU A 20 15.16 -4.48 -41.89
C LEU A 20 16.68 -4.47 -41.82
N LEU A 21 17.27 -4.33 -40.64
CA LEU A 21 18.72 -4.35 -40.44
C LEU A 21 19.36 -5.67 -40.89
N ALA A 22 18.76 -6.80 -40.53
CA ALA A 22 19.21 -8.13 -40.94
C ALA A 22 19.20 -8.28 -42.48
N GLY A 23 18.16 -7.75 -43.14
CA GLY A 23 18.10 -7.70 -44.62
C GLY A 23 19.20 -6.88 -45.23
N VAL A 24 19.50 -5.69 -44.68
CA VAL A 24 20.61 -4.83 -45.13
C VAL A 24 21.95 -5.51 -44.93
N VAL A 25 22.18 -6.11 -43.74
CA VAL A 25 23.41 -6.86 -43.43
C VAL A 25 23.59 -8.05 -44.38
N PHE A 26 22.50 -8.78 -44.64
CA PHE A 26 22.52 -9.89 -45.60
C PHE A 26 22.95 -9.41 -47.02
N ALA A 27 22.27 -8.39 -47.55
CA ALA A 27 22.57 -7.85 -48.87
C ALA A 27 24.04 -7.37 -48.99
N PHE A 28 24.52 -6.63 -47.96
CA PHE A 28 25.88 -6.14 -47.92
C PHE A 28 26.93 -7.26 -47.98
N TRP A 29 26.80 -8.29 -47.11
CA TRP A 29 27.76 -9.39 -47.03
C TRP A 29 27.66 -10.36 -48.24
N ALA A 30 26.47 -10.50 -48.85
CA ALA A 30 26.26 -11.31 -50.03
C ALA A 30 27.10 -10.77 -51.22
N VAL A 31 27.16 -9.44 -51.37
CA VAL A 31 27.95 -8.78 -52.42
C VAL A 31 29.45 -8.81 -52.07
N LYS A 32 29.84 -8.59 -50.80
CA LYS A 32 31.23 -8.45 -50.39
C LYS A 32 31.97 -9.78 -50.22
N SER A 33 31.34 -10.80 -49.64
CA SER A 33 32.02 -12.04 -49.20
C SER A 33 31.24 -13.33 -49.49
N GLY A 34 30.16 -13.21 -50.27
CA GLY A 34 29.33 -14.35 -50.69
C GLY A 34 28.24 -14.75 -49.71
N LEU A 35 27.37 -15.67 -50.13
CA LEU A 35 26.13 -16.07 -49.42
C LEU A 35 26.38 -16.65 -48.03
N ASN A 36 27.44 -17.44 -47.84
CA ASN A 36 27.76 -18.03 -46.55
C ASN A 36 28.00 -16.97 -45.47
N SER A 37 28.77 -15.96 -45.76
CA SER A 37 29.03 -14.82 -44.86
C SER A 37 27.76 -13.99 -44.65
N ALA A 38 26.93 -13.81 -45.65
CA ALA A 38 25.65 -13.11 -45.54
C ALA A 38 24.70 -13.81 -44.58
N PHE A 39 24.52 -15.12 -44.73
CA PHE A 39 23.69 -15.91 -43.80
C PHE A 39 24.23 -15.89 -42.36
N LEU A 40 25.56 -15.96 -42.20
CA LEU A 40 26.21 -16.00 -40.89
C LEU A 40 25.97 -14.69 -40.13
N HIS A 41 26.22 -13.53 -40.74
CA HIS A 41 26.03 -12.24 -40.08
C HIS A 41 24.55 -11.88 -39.88
N ALA A 42 23.68 -12.13 -40.89
CA ALA A 42 22.25 -11.87 -40.73
C ALA A 42 21.61 -12.74 -39.67
N SER A 43 21.95 -14.04 -39.61
CA SER A 43 21.50 -14.94 -38.56
C SER A 43 22.00 -14.53 -37.18
N ALA A 44 23.27 -14.10 -37.06
CA ALA A 44 23.80 -13.60 -35.79
C ALA A 44 23.08 -12.34 -35.33
N VAL A 45 22.76 -11.39 -36.23
CA VAL A 45 21.96 -10.20 -35.91
C VAL A 45 20.58 -10.58 -35.44
N LEU A 46 19.88 -11.50 -36.09
CA LEU A 46 18.53 -11.92 -35.69
C LEU A 46 18.54 -12.61 -34.33
N LEU A 47 19.51 -13.49 -34.07
CA LEU A 47 19.63 -14.21 -32.81
C LEU A 47 19.94 -13.28 -31.63
N ILE A 48 20.94 -12.39 -31.76
CA ILE A 48 21.35 -11.51 -30.67
C ILE A 48 20.28 -10.46 -30.32
N SER A 49 19.47 -10.11 -31.30
CA SER A 49 18.44 -9.07 -31.15
C SER A 49 17.14 -9.59 -30.53
N CYS A 50 17.05 -10.85 -30.11
CA CYS A 50 15.87 -11.35 -29.44
C CYS A 50 15.56 -10.51 -28.19
N PRO A 51 14.36 -9.92 -28.07
CA PRO A 51 13.98 -9.12 -26.90
C PRO A 51 13.55 -9.98 -25.69
N CYS A 52 14.10 -11.22 -25.57
CA CYS A 52 13.68 -12.18 -24.54
C CYS A 52 13.89 -11.63 -23.13
N ALA A 53 15.03 -11.00 -22.86
CA ALA A 53 15.32 -10.36 -21.57
C ALA A 53 14.35 -9.20 -21.28
N LEU A 54 13.94 -8.45 -22.30
CA LEU A 54 12.99 -7.35 -22.20
C LEU A 54 11.59 -7.86 -21.77
N GLY A 55 11.12 -8.96 -22.40
CA GLY A 55 9.82 -9.57 -22.09
C GLY A 55 9.77 -10.16 -20.69
N LEU A 56 10.90 -10.63 -20.13
CA LEU A 56 10.98 -11.22 -18.80
C LEU A 56 11.22 -10.21 -17.67
N ALA A 57 11.75 -9.03 -17.98
CA ALA A 57 12.19 -8.02 -17.00
C ALA A 57 11.06 -7.58 -16.04
N THR A 58 9.89 -7.30 -16.58
CA THR A 58 8.74 -6.83 -15.78
C THR A 58 8.00 -7.95 -15.06
N PRO A 59 7.57 -9.05 -15.73
CA PRO A 59 6.82 -10.12 -15.07
C PRO A 59 7.56 -10.76 -13.89
N ILE A 60 8.85 -11.07 -14.04
CA ILE A 60 9.61 -11.73 -12.97
C ILE A 60 9.72 -10.82 -11.75
N ALA A 61 10.05 -9.53 -11.96
CA ALA A 61 10.15 -8.58 -10.85
C ALA A 61 8.81 -8.40 -10.12
N LEU A 62 7.69 -8.39 -10.85
CA LEU A 62 6.36 -8.28 -10.26
C LEU A 62 5.95 -9.51 -9.46
N VAL A 63 6.17 -10.71 -10.01
CA VAL A 63 5.86 -11.96 -9.28
C VAL A 63 6.65 -12.02 -7.97
N LEU A 64 7.92 -11.63 -7.99
CA LEU A 64 8.76 -11.58 -6.79
C LEU A 64 8.29 -10.50 -5.80
N ALA A 65 7.85 -9.34 -6.30
CA ALA A 65 7.29 -8.28 -5.47
C ALA A 65 5.97 -8.71 -4.80
N ILE A 66 5.06 -9.34 -5.56
CA ILE A 66 3.79 -9.86 -5.02
C ILE A 66 4.06 -10.92 -3.94
N ASN A 67 4.99 -11.84 -4.20
CA ASN A 67 5.35 -12.87 -3.22
C ASN A 67 5.95 -12.26 -1.94
N ASN A 68 6.78 -11.22 -2.06
CA ASN A 68 7.29 -10.49 -0.90
C ASN A 68 6.20 -9.74 -0.14
N ALA A 69 5.30 -9.07 -0.85
CA ALA A 69 4.16 -8.39 -0.24
C ALA A 69 3.31 -9.37 0.60
N THR A 70 3.03 -10.56 0.06
CA THR A 70 2.27 -11.61 0.76
C THR A 70 2.96 -12.08 2.05
N LYS A 71 4.30 -12.19 2.06
CA LYS A 71 5.06 -12.52 3.27
C LYS A 71 4.93 -11.46 4.37
N HIS A 72 4.70 -10.21 3.96
CA HIS A 72 4.46 -9.08 4.86
C HIS A 72 2.96 -8.79 5.05
N PHE A 73 2.12 -9.81 4.83
CA PHE A 73 0.67 -9.75 5.04
C PHE A 73 -0.04 -8.68 4.20
N ILE A 74 0.48 -8.41 2.99
CA ILE A 74 -0.12 -7.50 2.03
C ILE A 74 -0.59 -8.31 0.82
N LEU A 75 -1.89 -8.29 0.54
CA LEU A 75 -2.45 -8.86 -0.67
C LEU A 75 -2.54 -7.78 -1.75
N ILE A 76 -1.81 -7.96 -2.85
CA ILE A 76 -1.88 -7.07 -4.01
C ILE A 76 -2.91 -7.63 -4.99
N LYS A 77 -4.05 -6.98 -5.11
CA LYS A 77 -5.12 -7.36 -6.05
C LYS A 77 -4.89 -6.76 -7.44
N ASN A 78 -4.38 -5.54 -7.48
CA ASN A 78 -4.09 -4.84 -8.72
C ASN A 78 -2.58 -4.54 -8.84
N PRO A 79 -1.82 -5.35 -9.58
CA PRO A 79 -0.39 -5.11 -9.76
C PRO A 79 -0.05 -3.76 -10.43
N ALA A 80 -1.01 -3.15 -11.17
CA ALA A 80 -0.79 -1.83 -11.78
C ALA A 80 -0.66 -0.72 -10.73
N SER A 81 -1.36 -0.85 -9.61
CA SER A 81 -1.31 0.11 -8.51
C SER A 81 0.05 0.12 -7.80
N LEU A 82 0.84 -0.96 -7.91
CA LEU A 82 2.23 -0.96 -7.46
C LEU A 82 3.08 0.05 -8.24
N GLU A 83 2.81 0.26 -9.55
CA GLU A 83 3.48 1.30 -10.33
C GLU A 83 3.09 2.72 -9.92
N LEU A 84 1.82 2.93 -9.57
CA LEU A 84 1.32 4.22 -9.14
C LEU A 84 1.80 4.57 -7.73
N LEU A 85 1.85 3.58 -6.82
CA LEU A 85 2.26 3.76 -5.43
C LEU A 85 3.63 4.42 -5.31
N ARG A 86 4.62 4.05 -6.13
CA ARG A 86 5.96 4.69 -6.12
C ARG A 86 5.95 6.16 -6.50
N LYS A 87 4.88 6.63 -7.16
CA LYS A 87 4.71 8.03 -7.60
C LYS A 87 3.87 8.84 -6.60
N ALA A 88 3.26 8.16 -5.63
CA ALA A 88 2.42 8.80 -4.64
C ALA A 88 3.23 9.79 -3.79
N LYS A 89 2.65 10.95 -3.55
CA LYS A 89 3.19 11.99 -2.67
C LYS A 89 2.22 12.37 -1.55
N LEU A 90 0.98 11.91 -1.66
CA LEU A 90 -0.08 12.21 -0.72
C LEU A 90 -0.75 10.93 -0.25
N PHE A 91 -0.86 10.76 1.06
CA PHE A 91 -1.53 9.67 1.74
C PHE A 91 -2.73 10.22 2.50
N ILE A 92 -3.90 9.74 2.18
CA ILE A 92 -5.18 10.15 2.75
C ILE A 92 -5.71 8.99 3.58
N PHE A 93 -6.02 9.27 4.83
CA PHE A 93 -6.47 8.27 5.79
C PHE A 93 -7.91 8.56 6.24
N ASP A 94 -8.75 7.54 6.24
CA ASP A 94 -9.90 7.57 7.12
C ASP A 94 -9.43 7.46 8.58
N LYS A 95 -10.20 8.00 9.53
CA LYS A 95 -9.85 7.94 10.96
C LYS A 95 -10.31 6.63 11.59
N THR A 96 -11.63 6.38 11.55
CA THR A 96 -12.28 5.32 12.33
C THR A 96 -12.05 3.96 11.71
N GLY A 97 -11.57 2.97 12.51
CA GLY A 97 -11.23 1.63 12.01
C GLY A 97 -9.93 1.58 11.20
N THR A 98 -9.39 2.73 10.76
CA THR A 98 -8.14 2.86 10.00
C THR A 98 -6.99 3.33 10.89
N LEU A 99 -6.94 4.62 11.21
CA LEU A 99 -5.93 5.17 12.14
C LEU A 99 -6.22 4.83 13.59
N SER A 100 -7.49 4.67 13.95
CA SER A 100 -7.92 4.16 15.24
C SER A 100 -8.44 2.73 15.15
N LYS A 101 -8.47 2.03 16.28
CA LYS A 101 -9.09 0.73 16.41
C LYS A 101 -10.62 0.89 16.32
N GLU A 102 -11.33 -0.10 15.78
CA GLU A 102 -12.80 -0.13 15.84
C GLU A 102 -13.32 -0.36 17.28
N THR A 103 -12.50 -1.02 18.10
CA THR A 103 -12.84 -1.32 19.48
C THR A 103 -12.77 -0.05 20.33
N LEU A 104 -13.82 0.16 21.11
CA LEU A 104 -13.85 1.19 22.14
C LEU A 104 -13.00 0.77 23.33
N SER A 105 -12.46 1.76 24.04
CA SER A 105 -11.80 1.58 25.33
C SER A 105 -12.31 2.63 26.34
N VAL A 106 -12.26 2.29 27.62
CA VAL A 106 -12.55 3.23 28.71
C VAL A 106 -11.39 4.21 28.81
N PHE A 107 -11.68 5.48 28.60
CA PHE A 107 -10.69 6.56 28.69
C PHE A 107 -10.59 7.13 30.11
N ALA A 108 -11.74 7.42 30.72
CA ALA A 108 -11.84 7.96 32.08
C ALA A 108 -13.20 7.66 32.68
N HIS A 109 -13.29 7.56 34.01
CA HIS A 109 -14.56 7.51 34.74
C HIS A 109 -14.42 8.17 36.12
N ASN A 110 -15.55 8.57 36.70
CA ASN A 110 -15.61 9.14 38.04
C ASN A 110 -16.50 8.30 38.98
N LEU A 111 -16.75 7.03 38.65
CA LEU A 111 -17.41 6.05 39.48
C LEU A 111 -16.48 5.53 40.58
N THR A 112 -17.03 5.08 41.71
CA THR A 112 -16.29 4.25 42.67
C THR A 112 -15.92 2.92 42.01
N GLN A 113 -14.89 2.22 42.53
CA GLN A 113 -14.48 0.94 41.93
C GLN A 113 -15.61 -0.09 41.97
N SER A 114 -16.39 -0.14 43.07
CA SER A 114 -17.53 -1.06 43.21
C SER A 114 -18.65 -0.75 42.20
N ASP A 115 -18.93 0.53 41.94
CA ASP A 115 -19.97 0.93 40.99
C ASP A 115 -19.51 0.69 39.55
N PHE A 116 -18.22 0.89 39.27
CA PHE A 116 -17.63 0.59 37.97
C PHE A 116 -17.66 -0.90 37.66
N ASP A 117 -17.27 -1.75 38.62
CA ASP A 117 -17.32 -3.21 38.49
C ASP A 117 -18.76 -3.72 38.28
N LEU A 118 -19.73 -3.14 39.00
CA LEU A 118 -21.15 -3.44 38.83
C LEU A 118 -21.64 -3.04 37.42
N LEU A 119 -21.30 -1.84 36.94
CA LEU A 119 -21.62 -1.40 35.61
C LEU A 119 -21.04 -2.36 34.55
N CYS A 120 -19.76 -2.74 34.67
CA CYS A 120 -19.11 -3.67 33.75
C CYS A 120 -19.80 -5.05 33.75
N ALA A 121 -20.18 -5.55 34.89
CA ALA A 121 -20.92 -6.82 35.03
C ALA A 121 -22.31 -6.76 34.37
N MET A 122 -23.04 -5.66 34.54
CA MET A 122 -24.34 -5.45 33.89
C MET A 122 -24.21 -5.35 32.37
N GLU A 123 -23.25 -4.59 31.86
CA GLU A 123 -23.00 -4.43 30.44
C GLU A 123 -22.54 -5.73 29.77
N ASN A 124 -21.88 -6.63 30.50
CA ASN A 124 -21.50 -7.96 29.97
C ASN A 124 -22.68 -8.81 29.47
N LEU A 125 -23.90 -8.45 29.87
CA LEU A 125 -25.14 -9.09 29.40
C LEU A 125 -25.58 -8.56 28.00
N SER A 126 -24.96 -7.50 27.50
CA SER A 126 -25.33 -6.86 26.24
C SER A 126 -24.31 -7.19 25.12
N PRO A 127 -24.76 -7.44 23.87
CA PRO A 127 -23.88 -7.65 22.74
C PRO A 127 -23.30 -6.33 22.15
N HIS A 128 -23.64 -5.18 22.73
CA HIS A 128 -23.27 -3.87 22.18
C HIS A 128 -21.76 -3.60 22.24
N PRO A 129 -21.12 -2.89 21.28
CA PRO A 129 -19.70 -2.55 21.33
C PRO A 129 -19.26 -1.81 22.61
N ILE A 130 -20.09 -0.90 23.14
CA ILE A 130 -19.87 -0.23 24.42
C ILE A 130 -19.75 -1.25 25.56
N ALA A 131 -20.63 -2.23 25.58
CA ALA A 131 -20.65 -3.29 26.57
C ALA A 131 -19.34 -4.11 26.54
N LYS A 132 -18.87 -4.46 25.37
CA LYS A 132 -17.56 -5.15 25.20
C LYS A 132 -16.40 -4.33 25.75
N ALA A 133 -16.40 -3.01 25.53
CA ALA A 133 -15.38 -2.12 26.04
C ALA A 133 -15.41 -2.04 27.58
N LEU A 134 -16.59 -1.92 28.17
CA LEU A 134 -16.78 -1.86 29.64
C LEU A 134 -16.44 -3.20 30.28
N SER A 135 -16.94 -4.32 29.75
CA SER A 135 -16.67 -5.65 30.29
C SER A 135 -15.18 -6.03 30.26
N SER A 136 -14.43 -5.55 29.27
CA SER A 136 -12.99 -5.78 29.20
C SER A 136 -12.17 -4.88 30.14
N ALA A 137 -12.75 -3.81 30.66
CA ALA A 137 -12.07 -2.85 31.52
C ALA A 137 -12.06 -3.25 33.00
N SER A 138 -12.91 -4.22 33.44
CA SER A 138 -12.93 -4.76 34.81
C SER A 138 -12.69 -6.27 34.81
N ALA A 139 -11.82 -6.73 35.70
CA ALA A 139 -11.59 -8.15 35.95
C ALA A 139 -12.59 -8.76 36.96
N ALA A 140 -13.52 -7.97 37.51
CA ALA A 140 -14.47 -8.41 38.51
C ALA A 140 -15.52 -9.35 37.91
N ASN A 141 -15.60 -10.57 38.41
CA ASN A 141 -16.55 -11.58 37.95
C ASN A 141 -17.74 -11.60 38.90
N LEU A 142 -18.62 -10.56 38.80
CA LEU A 142 -19.80 -10.45 39.64
C LEU A 142 -20.93 -11.30 39.06
N SER A 143 -21.45 -12.24 39.85
CA SER A 143 -22.66 -12.98 39.51
C SER A 143 -23.89 -12.13 39.79
N LEU A 144 -24.55 -11.66 38.77
CA LEU A 144 -25.74 -10.81 38.90
C LEU A 144 -27.01 -11.67 38.88
N GLN A 145 -27.92 -11.41 39.85
CA GLN A 145 -29.25 -12.00 39.89
C GLN A 145 -30.29 -10.88 39.77
N GLY A 146 -30.93 -10.77 38.60
CA GLY A 146 -31.90 -9.71 38.34
C GLY A 146 -32.45 -9.75 36.91
N GLU A 147 -33.30 -8.78 36.60
CA GLU A 147 -33.92 -8.62 35.27
C GLU A 147 -33.10 -7.63 34.43
N PHE A 148 -32.56 -8.12 33.29
CA PHE A 148 -31.88 -7.31 32.29
C PHE A 148 -32.84 -6.90 31.17
N GLU A 149 -32.78 -5.63 30.77
CA GLU A 149 -33.51 -5.09 29.64
C GLU A 149 -32.61 -4.17 28.80
N SER A 150 -32.51 -4.46 27.53
CA SER A 150 -31.83 -3.57 26.56
C SER A 150 -32.83 -2.57 25.99
N LEU A 151 -32.50 -1.27 26.07
CA LEU A 151 -33.29 -0.17 25.54
C LEU A 151 -32.61 0.38 24.27
N PRO A 152 -33.16 0.06 23.10
CA PRO A 152 -32.49 0.40 21.80
C PRO A 152 -32.16 1.89 21.71
N ALA A 153 -30.92 2.17 21.25
CA ALA A 153 -30.35 3.51 21.08
C ALA A 153 -30.23 4.36 22.35
N ARG A 154 -30.50 3.82 23.53
CA ARG A 154 -30.49 4.54 24.83
C ARG A 154 -29.54 3.95 25.84
N GLY A 155 -29.51 2.62 25.98
CA GLY A 155 -28.68 1.90 26.97
C GLY A 155 -29.34 0.65 27.51
N ILE A 156 -29.07 0.33 28.76
CA ILE A 156 -29.58 -0.84 29.45
C ILE A 156 -30.26 -0.46 30.79
N ARG A 157 -31.24 -1.26 31.19
CA ARG A 157 -31.86 -1.24 32.49
C ARG A 157 -31.67 -2.58 33.18
N TYR A 158 -31.29 -2.55 34.43
CA TYR A 158 -31.12 -3.75 35.23
C TYR A 158 -31.83 -3.60 36.60
N LYS A 159 -32.72 -4.54 36.93
CA LYS A 159 -33.40 -4.57 38.22
C LYS A 159 -32.80 -5.67 39.06
N MET A 160 -32.29 -5.31 40.23
CA MET A 160 -31.68 -6.22 41.19
C MET A 160 -32.22 -5.90 42.57
N ALA A 161 -32.84 -6.86 43.22
CA ALA A 161 -33.58 -6.69 44.49
C ALA A 161 -34.62 -5.56 44.36
N ASN A 162 -34.54 -4.52 45.20
CA ASN A 162 -35.47 -3.38 45.16
C ASN A 162 -34.89 -2.15 44.40
N HIS A 163 -33.76 -2.30 43.68
CA HIS A 163 -33.10 -1.20 43.01
C HIS A 163 -33.16 -1.35 41.52
N THR A 164 -33.32 -0.22 40.83
CA THR A 164 -33.24 -0.12 39.38
C THR A 164 -31.94 0.60 38.98
N TYR A 165 -31.11 -0.07 38.23
CA TYR A 165 -29.89 0.49 37.67
C TYR A 165 -30.08 0.83 36.20
N LEU A 166 -29.52 1.94 35.76
CA LEU A 166 -29.57 2.42 34.39
C LEU A 166 -28.13 2.70 33.92
N ALA A 167 -27.77 2.21 32.72
CA ALA A 167 -26.53 2.57 32.08
C ALA A 167 -26.81 2.98 30.63
N GLY A 168 -26.40 4.18 30.22
CA GLY A 168 -26.67 4.67 28.88
C GLY A 168 -26.44 6.17 28.67
N ASN A 169 -27.08 6.73 27.65
CA ASN A 169 -26.95 8.13 27.31
C ASN A 169 -27.79 9.06 28.20
N ALA A 170 -27.58 10.38 28.08
CA ALA A 170 -28.32 11.38 28.86
C ALA A 170 -29.85 11.33 28.64
N ALA A 171 -30.30 10.92 27.44
CA ALA A 171 -31.72 10.80 27.13
C ALA A 171 -32.39 9.68 27.95
N LEU A 172 -31.69 8.55 28.18
CA LEU A 172 -32.18 7.49 29.06
C LEU A 172 -32.38 7.98 30.48
N LEU A 173 -31.40 8.70 31.05
CA LEU A 173 -31.49 9.23 32.39
C LEU A 173 -32.67 10.22 32.54
N ALA A 174 -32.84 11.10 31.55
CA ALA A 174 -33.92 12.08 31.53
C ALA A 174 -35.31 11.40 31.50
N GLU A 175 -35.49 10.33 30.73
CA GLU A 175 -36.73 9.57 30.63
C GLU A 175 -37.13 8.95 31.98
N PHE A 176 -36.14 8.45 32.72
CA PHE A 176 -36.36 7.88 34.06
C PHE A 176 -36.34 8.93 35.20
N GLY A 177 -36.25 10.24 34.83
CA GLY A 177 -36.28 11.35 35.79
C GLY A 177 -35.05 11.41 36.70
N VAL A 178 -33.89 10.92 36.21
CA VAL A 178 -32.62 11.01 36.91
C VAL A 178 -31.92 12.31 36.52
N SER A 179 -31.55 13.11 37.51
CA SER A 179 -30.82 14.36 37.29
C SER A 179 -29.31 14.14 37.31
N VAL A 180 -28.63 14.66 36.31
CA VAL A 180 -27.17 14.63 36.26
C VAL A 180 -26.60 15.85 36.96
N SER A 181 -25.76 15.63 37.98
CA SER A 181 -25.14 16.70 38.78
C SER A 181 -24.21 17.59 37.93
N LYS A 182 -23.97 18.81 38.41
CA LYS A 182 -23.03 19.73 37.76
C LYS A 182 -21.62 19.11 37.68
N ALA A 183 -21.17 18.42 38.73
CA ALA A 183 -19.86 17.75 38.76
C ALA A 183 -19.70 16.72 37.64
N HIS A 184 -20.73 15.90 37.38
CA HIS A 184 -20.69 14.91 36.29
C HIS A 184 -20.70 15.58 34.91
N LYS A 185 -21.48 16.67 34.74
CA LYS A 185 -21.46 17.46 33.48
C LYS A 185 -20.10 18.10 33.22
N ASP A 186 -19.45 18.67 34.23
CA ASP A 186 -18.12 19.26 34.14
C ASP A 186 -17.05 18.20 33.83
N PHE A 187 -17.17 17.00 34.41
CA PHE A 187 -16.32 15.86 34.10
C PHE A 187 -16.46 15.45 32.63
N VAL A 188 -17.65 15.30 32.09
CA VAL A 188 -17.89 15.00 30.68
C VAL A 188 -17.25 16.09 29.79
N LYS A 189 -17.51 17.36 30.10
CA LYS A 189 -17.02 18.50 29.34
C LYS A 189 -15.47 18.55 29.27
N SER A 190 -14.80 18.18 30.34
CA SER A 190 -13.33 18.12 30.39
C SER A 190 -12.72 17.00 29.55
N HIS A 191 -13.50 15.93 29.23
CA HIS A 191 -13.03 14.76 28.48
C HIS A 191 -13.66 14.60 27.09
N GLU A 192 -14.68 15.42 26.73
CA GLU A 192 -15.46 15.25 25.48
C GLU A 192 -14.62 15.27 24.20
N VAL A 193 -13.45 15.95 24.23
CA VAL A 193 -12.57 16.05 23.07
C VAL A 193 -11.82 14.73 22.84
N GLN A 194 -11.35 14.10 23.92
CA GLN A 194 -10.57 12.86 23.87
C GLN A 194 -11.46 11.62 23.83
N ALA A 195 -12.63 11.70 24.46
CA ALA A 195 -13.57 10.60 24.64
C ALA A 195 -15.02 11.06 24.39
N PRO A 196 -15.46 11.11 23.13
CA PRO A 196 -16.75 11.65 22.74
C PRO A 196 -17.94 10.75 23.10
N ILE A 197 -17.71 9.49 23.48
CA ILE A 197 -18.77 8.54 23.84
C ILE A 197 -18.90 8.52 25.35
N VAL A 198 -20.11 8.83 25.83
CA VAL A 198 -20.39 9.00 27.23
C VAL A 198 -21.48 8.02 27.68
N VAL A 199 -21.20 7.25 28.73
CA VAL A 199 -22.16 6.37 29.41
C VAL A 199 -22.36 6.85 30.84
N TYR A 200 -23.59 7.22 31.15
CA TYR A 200 -24.02 7.57 32.50
C TYR A 200 -24.46 6.32 33.24
N PHE A 201 -24.09 6.21 34.51
CA PHE A 201 -24.53 5.14 35.38
C PHE A 201 -25.37 5.70 36.55
N ALA A 202 -26.53 5.14 36.72
CA ALA A 202 -27.46 5.60 37.77
C ALA A 202 -28.09 4.45 38.54
N LYS A 203 -28.44 4.72 39.80
CA LYS A 203 -29.19 3.85 40.66
C LYS A 203 -30.46 4.58 41.10
N ASP A 204 -31.62 4.01 40.81
CA ASP A 204 -32.96 4.57 41.10
C ASP A 204 -33.10 5.99 40.50
N LYS A 205 -32.99 7.03 41.32
CA LYS A 205 -33.11 8.45 40.92
C LYS A 205 -31.79 9.21 40.97
N GLU A 206 -30.70 8.55 41.31
CA GLU A 206 -29.39 9.17 41.51
C GLU A 206 -28.40 8.75 40.43
N CYS A 207 -27.76 9.72 39.80
CA CYS A 207 -26.63 9.47 38.90
C CYS A 207 -25.37 9.23 39.75
N LEU A 208 -24.83 8.02 39.70
CA LEU A 208 -23.65 7.61 40.47
C LEU A 208 -22.36 8.11 39.83
N GLY A 209 -22.32 8.23 38.48
CA GLY A 209 -21.19 8.72 37.78
C GLY A 209 -21.26 8.51 36.25
N VAL A 210 -20.14 8.70 35.62
CA VAL A 210 -20.02 8.74 34.16
C VAL A 210 -18.77 7.99 33.74
N VAL A 211 -18.87 7.27 32.61
CA VAL A 211 -17.72 6.66 31.91
C VAL A 211 -17.61 7.29 30.55
N CYS A 212 -16.40 7.74 30.19
CA CYS A 212 -16.05 8.30 28.92
C CYS A 212 -15.24 7.27 28.14
N LEU A 213 -15.67 6.96 26.90
CA LEU A 213 -15.03 5.98 26.04
C LEU A 213 -14.51 6.64 24.77
N THR A 214 -13.47 6.05 24.19
CA THR A 214 -12.84 6.50 22.96
C THR A 214 -12.40 5.33 22.08
N ASN A 215 -12.17 5.61 20.82
CA ASN A 215 -11.42 4.71 19.94
C ASN A 215 -9.93 5.06 20.05
N GLU A 216 -9.13 4.13 20.53
CA GLU A 216 -7.68 4.32 20.61
C GLU A 216 -7.03 4.40 19.23
N LEU A 217 -6.06 5.30 19.08
CA LEU A 217 -5.18 5.27 17.92
C LEU A 217 -4.40 3.96 17.89
N ARG A 218 -4.15 3.45 16.71
CA ARG A 218 -3.25 2.31 16.53
C ARG A 218 -1.82 2.77 16.78
N ASP A 219 -1.02 1.96 17.46
CA ASP A 219 0.39 2.29 17.72
C ASP A 219 1.16 2.44 16.40
N GLU A 220 0.83 1.59 15.41
CA GLU A 220 1.40 1.60 14.08
C GLU A 220 1.09 2.88 13.27
N ALA A 221 0.04 3.62 13.64
CA ALA A 221 -0.31 4.88 12.98
C ALA A 221 0.76 5.95 13.21
N GLN A 222 1.38 5.97 14.42
CA GLN A 222 2.48 6.86 14.73
C GLN A 222 3.72 6.52 13.90
N ASP A 223 4.08 5.23 13.81
CA ASP A 223 5.21 4.74 13.01
C ASP A 223 5.06 5.11 11.54
N LEU A 224 3.85 4.93 11.00
CA LEU A 224 3.55 5.27 9.61
C LEU A 224 3.63 6.77 9.37
N ALA A 225 3.03 7.59 10.23
CA ALA A 225 3.07 9.05 10.11
C ALA A 225 4.51 9.58 10.13
N GLU A 226 5.35 9.03 11.04
CA GLU A 226 6.77 9.37 11.09
C GLU A 226 7.53 8.95 9.81
N PHE A 227 7.25 7.75 9.29
CA PHE A 227 7.80 7.29 8.02
C PHE A 227 7.44 8.22 6.85
N LEU A 228 6.17 8.61 6.75
CA LEU A 228 5.70 9.52 5.69
C LEU A 228 6.42 10.87 5.77
N ARG A 229 6.51 11.45 6.96
CA ARG A 229 7.20 12.73 7.20
C ARG A 229 8.70 12.64 6.85
N LYS A 230 9.40 11.59 7.27
CA LYS A 230 10.84 11.36 6.95
C LYS A 230 11.10 11.25 5.45
N ASN A 231 10.12 10.78 4.69
CA ASN A 231 10.24 10.62 3.23
C ASN A 231 9.64 11.81 2.44
N SER A 232 9.30 12.93 3.11
CA SER A 232 8.67 14.12 2.50
C SER A 232 7.38 13.77 1.76
N LEU A 233 6.59 12.84 2.32
CA LEU A 233 5.28 12.44 1.86
C LEU A 233 4.22 13.14 2.71
N HIS A 234 3.26 13.77 2.06
CA HIS A 234 2.16 14.45 2.73
C HIS A 234 1.12 13.45 3.23
N SER A 235 0.51 13.76 4.37
CA SER A 235 -0.58 12.97 4.95
C SER A 235 -1.76 13.87 5.29
N VAL A 236 -2.97 13.34 5.09
CA VAL A 236 -4.24 14.04 5.33
C VAL A 236 -5.21 13.09 6.01
N ILE A 237 -6.00 13.57 6.95
CA ILE A 237 -7.09 12.82 7.56
C ILE A 237 -8.42 13.31 6.99
N LEU A 238 -9.25 12.40 6.46
CA LEU A 238 -10.63 12.67 6.08
C LEU A 238 -11.56 11.85 6.98
N SER A 239 -12.39 12.53 7.78
CA SER A 239 -13.25 11.84 8.76
C SER A 239 -14.66 12.43 8.81
N GLY A 240 -15.63 11.56 9.07
CA GLY A 240 -17.00 11.98 9.43
C GLY A 240 -17.14 12.45 10.88
N ASP A 241 -16.11 12.28 11.70
CA ASP A 241 -16.14 12.65 13.11
C ASP A 241 -16.06 14.16 13.33
N ASN A 242 -16.36 14.61 14.55
CA ASN A 242 -16.31 16.02 14.91
C ASN A 242 -14.88 16.58 14.81
N GLU A 243 -14.81 17.87 14.50
CA GLU A 243 -13.55 18.58 14.26
C GLU A 243 -12.55 18.50 15.40
N LYS A 244 -12.99 18.63 16.65
CA LYS A 244 -12.15 18.60 17.85
C LYS A 244 -11.45 17.25 17.99
N SER A 245 -12.17 16.15 17.78
CA SER A 245 -11.63 14.79 17.85
C SER A 245 -10.62 14.51 16.73
N VAL A 246 -10.92 14.97 15.52
CA VAL A 246 -10.02 14.78 14.36
C VAL A 246 -8.76 15.61 14.55
N ALA A 247 -8.89 16.88 14.96
CA ALA A 247 -7.76 17.78 15.23
C ALA A 247 -6.81 17.22 16.29
N LEU A 248 -7.34 16.67 17.39
CA LEU A 248 -6.53 16.04 18.43
C LEU A 248 -5.73 14.85 17.91
N ASN A 249 -6.35 13.99 17.09
CA ASN A 249 -5.68 12.83 16.52
C ASN A 249 -4.65 13.25 15.48
N ALA A 250 -4.94 14.25 14.64
CA ALA A 250 -4.00 14.85 13.70
C ALA A 250 -2.77 15.40 14.42
N GLN A 251 -2.98 16.14 15.51
CA GLN A 251 -1.91 16.68 16.34
C GLN A 251 -1.03 15.57 16.95
N LYS A 252 -1.65 14.51 17.52
CA LYS A 252 -0.92 13.37 18.09
C LYS A 252 -0.05 12.66 17.05
N LEU A 253 -0.53 12.53 15.82
CA LEU A 253 0.18 11.88 14.72
C LEU A 253 1.16 12.81 13.98
N GLY A 254 1.12 14.13 14.26
CA GLY A 254 1.90 15.13 13.54
C GLY A 254 1.46 15.27 12.07
N ILE A 255 0.15 15.18 11.83
CA ILE A 255 -0.50 15.39 10.53
C ILE A 255 -1.10 16.79 10.52
N ASP A 256 -0.63 17.66 9.64
CA ASP A 256 -1.00 19.07 9.64
C ASP A 256 -2.34 19.35 8.93
N GLU A 257 -2.77 18.46 8.03
CA GLU A 257 -3.97 18.66 7.22
C GLU A 257 -5.04 17.63 7.55
N PHE A 258 -6.26 18.12 7.83
CA PHE A 258 -7.42 17.27 8.04
C PHE A 258 -8.72 17.95 7.60
N LYS A 259 -9.73 17.14 7.28
CA LYS A 259 -11.12 17.58 7.09
C LYS A 259 -12.03 16.72 7.96
N ALA A 260 -12.89 17.34 8.72
CA ALA A 260 -13.81 16.72 9.67
C ALA A 260 -15.27 16.90 9.26
N ASN A 261 -16.21 16.24 9.94
CA ASN A 261 -17.66 16.28 9.69
C ASN A 261 -18.04 15.96 8.23
N LEU A 262 -17.27 15.10 7.55
CA LEU A 262 -17.49 14.77 6.14
C LEU A 262 -18.53 13.66 6.00
N SER A 263 -19.49 13.86 5.11
CA SER A 263 -20.31 12.78 4.60
C SER A 263 -19.48 11.87 3.67
N PRO A 264 -19.94 10.65 3.35
CA PRO A 264 -19.28 9.80 2.36
C PRO A 264 -19.08 10.48 1.00
N GLN A 265 -20.03 11.34 0.59
CA GLN A 265 -19.93 12.10 -0.66
C GLN A 265 -18.86 13.20 -0.57
N ASP A 266 -18.77 13.92 0.56
CA ASP A 266 -17.76 14.95 0.76
C ASP A 266 -16.33 14.35 0.75
N LYS A 267 -16.15 13.13 1.27
CA LYS A 267 -14.87 12.41 1.21
C LYS A 267 -14.46 12.15 -0.24
N ILE A 268 -15.39 11.76 -1.10
CA ILE A 268 -15.15 11.53 -2.53
C ILE A 268 -14.72 12.82 -3.21
N GLU A 269 -15.45 13.92 -2.97
CA GLU A 269 -15.13 15.22 -3.56
C GLU A 269 -13.77 15.72 -3.12
N ALA A 270 -13.46 15.61 -1.82
CA ALA A 270 -12.15 15.94 -1.29
C ALA A 270 -11.04 15.10 -1.93
N LEU A 271 -11.25 13.78 -2.06
CA LEU A 271 -10.30 12.88 -2.74
C LEU A 271 -10.03 13.32 -4.18
N GLN A 272 -11.07 13.65 -4.94
CA GLN A 272 -10.95 14.11 -6.33
C GLN A 272 -10.20 15.46 -6.44
N GLU A 273 -10.36 16.36 -5.47
CA GLU A 273 -9.58 17.59 -5.40
C GLU A 273 -8.07 17.30 -5.22
N TYR A 274 -7.74 16.40 -4.32
CA TYR A 274 -6.34 15.99 -4.11
C TYR A 274 -5.74 15.27 -5.32
N GLN A 275 -6.51 14.45 -6.02
CA GLN A 275 -6.08 13.76 -7.24
C GLN A 275 -5.69 14.72 -8.37
N LYS A 276 -6.28 15.93 -8.45
CA LYS A 276 -5.85 16.96 -9.39
C LYS A 276 -4.43 17.46 -9.14
N LYS A 277 -3.93 17.33 -7.90
CA LYS A 277 -2.58 17.73 -7.50
C LYS A 277 -1.53 16.63 -7.70
N GLY A 278 -1.95 15.38 -7.91
CA GLY A 278 -1.04 14.26 -8.13
C GLY A 278 -1.60 12.90 -7.73
N VAL A 279 -0.73 11.89 -7.70
CA VAL A 279 -1.10 10.53 -7.30
C VAL A 279 -1.35 10.48 -5.80
N CYS A 280 -2.57 10.12 -5.42
CA CYS A 280 -3.01 9.97 -4.02
C CYS A 280 -3.19 8.49 -3.66
N VAL A 281 -2.81 8.15 -2.44
CA VAL A 281 -3.13 6.90 -1.78
C VAL A 281 -4.29 7.15 -0.83
N PHE A 282 -5.34 6.33 -0.87
CA PHE A 282 -6.42 6.34 0.12
C PHE A 282 -6.38 5.07 0.96
N VAL A 283 -6.49 5.21 2.28
CA VAL A 283 -6.50 4.11 3.24
C VAL A 283 -7.79 4.16 4.04
N GLY A 284 -8.56 3.08 4.03
CA GLY A 284 -9.87 3.01 4.70
C GLY A 284 -10.28 1.57 5.03
N ASP A 285 -11.31 1.43 5.87
CA ASP A 285 -11.80 0.14 6.36
C ASP A 285 -13.27 -0.11 6.03
N GLY A 286 -14.05 0.95 5.98
CA GLY A 286 -15.49 0.93 6.11
C GLY A 286 -16.29 0.69 4.83
N ILE A 287 -17.57 0.38 5.03
CA ILE A 287 -18.57 0.36 3.96
C ILE A 287 -18.68 1.76 3.34
N ASN A 288 -18.57 2.80 4.18
CA ASN A 288 -18.67 4.20 3.77
C ASN A 288 -17.50 4.66 2.88
N ASP A 289 -16.36 3.97 2.95
CA ASP A 289 -15.14 4.31 2.22
C ASP A 289 -14.95 3.50 0.93
N ALA A 290 -15.80 2.50 0.66
CA ALA A 290 -15.68 1.63 -0.51
C ALA A 290 -15.66 2.43 -1.84
N ALA A 291 -16.45 3.48 -1.94
CA ALA A 291 -16.46 4.37 -3.10
C ALA A 291 -15.15 5.16 -3.22
N ALA A 292 -14.63 5.72 -2.12
CA ALA A 292 -13.35 6.43 -2.09
C ALA A 292 -12.18 5.49 -2.41
N LEU A 293 -12.16 4.25 -1.86
CA LEU A 293 -11.19 3.20 -2.18
C LEU A 293 -11.18 2.88 -3.68
N SER A 294 -12.36 2.76 -4.29
CA SER A 294 -12.52 2.44 -5.72
C SER A 294 -12.06 3.56 -6.64
N LEU A 295 -12.22 4.82 -6.23
CA LEU A 295 -11.90 6.01 -7.00
C LEU A 295 -10.46 6.51 -6.80
N ALA A 296 -9.79 6.09 -5.75
CA ALA A 296 -8.42 6.47 -5.48
C ALA A 296 -7.44 6.01 -6.57
N ASN A 297 -6.33 6.74 -6.77
CA ASN A 297 -5.29 6.28 -7.69
C ASN A 297 -4.62 4.99 -7.20
N VAL A 298 -4.49 4.86 -5.88
CA VAL A 298 -4.03 3.67 -5.16
C VAL A 298 -4.83 3.57 -3.87
N SER A 299 -5.29 2.39 -3.53
CA SER A 299 -6.09 2.18 -2.32
C SER A 299 -5.59 1.02 -1.47
N PHE A 300 -5.65 1.22 -0.15
CA PHE A 300 -5.39 0.20 0.86
C PHE A 300 -6.65 -0.03 1.69
N ALA A 301 -7.15 -1.26 1.68
CA ALA A 301 -8.25 -1.69 2.53
C ALA A 301 -7.72 -2.43 3.77
N MET A 302 -8.27 -2.11 4.94
CA MET A 302 -8.00 -2.84 6.18
C MET A 302 -8.66 -4.22 6.15
N ASN A 303 -8.10 -5.20 6.86
CA ASN A 303 -8.69 -6.55 6.93
C ASN A 303 -9.94 -6.60 7.83
N SER A 304 -9.98 -5.80 8.89
CA SER A 304 -11.18 -5.59 9.71
C SER A 304 -12.33 -4.97 8.90
N GLY A 305 -12.02 -4.29 7.80
CA GLY A 305 -12.97 -3.65 6.93
C GLY A 305 -13.99 -4.59 6.29
N SER A 306 -15.06 -4.01 5.80
CA SER A 306 -16.16 -4.73 5.14
C SER A 306 -15.67 -5.53 3.91
N ALA A 307 -16.42 -6.57 3.53
CA ALA A 307 -16.15 -7.33 2.31
C ALA A 307 -16.16 -6.42 1.07
N LEU A 308 -17.01 -5.38 1.07
CA LEU A 308 -17.10 -4.40 0.00
C LEU A 308 -15.83 -3.54 -0.08
N ALA A 309 -15.31 -3.02 1.05
CA ALA A 309 -14.06 -2.28 1.11
C ALA A 309 -12.88 -3.13 0.63
N LYS A 310 -12.78 -4.39 1.10
CA LYS A 310 -11.74 -5.31 0.64
C LYS A 310 -11.85 -5.59 -0.86
N SER A 311 -13.05 -5.66 -1.43
CA SER A 311 -13.22 -5.86 -2.88
C SER A 311 -12.80 -4.64 -3.68
N ALA A 312 -13.00 -3.43 -3.16
CA ALA A 312 -12.68 -2.16 -3.79
C ALA A 312 -11.18 -1.79 -3.72
N GLY A 313 -10.46 -2.26 -2.68
CA GLY A 313 -9.05 -1.92 -2.47
C GLY A 313 -8.11 -2.58 -3.47
N ASP A 314 -7.10 -1.85 -3.94
CA ASP A 314 -5.99 -2.40 -4.75
C ASP A 314 -5.06 -3.29 -3.92
N PHE A 315 -4.85 -2.89 -2.67
CA PHE A 315 -4.09 -3.61 -1.65
C PHE A 315 -5.01 -3.93 -0.46
N VAL A 316 -4.86 -5.11 0.11
CA VAL A 316 -5.55 -5.49 1.35
C VAL A 316 -4.50 -5.83 2.40
N LEU A 317 -4.59 -5.20 3.56
CA LEU A 317 -3.73 -5.48 4.72
C LEU A 317 -4.31 -6.69 5.46
N ILE A 318 -3.73 -7.88 5.28
CA ILE A 318 -4.21 -9.14 5.89
C ILE A 318 -4.16 -9.08 7.43
N LYS A 319 -3.15 -8.40 7.97
CA LYS A 319 -3.11 -7.92 9.34
C LYS A 319 -3.37 -6.43 9.31
N ASP A 320 -4.14 -5.92 10.25
CA ASP A 320 -4.46 -4.49 10.35
C ASP A 320 -3.26 -3.67 10.87
N ASP A 321 -2.08 -3.91 10.29
CA ASP A 321 -0.82 -3.26 10.64
C ASP A 321 -0.50 -2.19 9.58
N LEU A 322 -0.60 -0.93 9.98
CA LEU A 322 -0.36 0.20 9.09
C LEU A 322 1.10 0.33 8.61
N ARG A 323 2.07 -0.28 9.32
CA ARG A 323 3.49 -0.32 8.89
C ARG A 323 3.66 -1.05 7.56
N ALA A 324 2.72 -1.95 7.22
CA ALA A 324 2.70 -2.63 5.93
C ALA A 324 2.56 -1.66 4.75
N ILE A 325 1.94 -0.49 4.93
CA ILE A 325 1.85 0.56 3.90
C ILE A 325 3.24 1.13 3.59
N ALA A 326 4.03 1.42 4.62
CA ALA A 326 5.41 1.88 4.46
C ALA A 326 6.27 0.83 3.74
N TYR A 327 6.09 -0.45 4.10
CA TYR A 327 6.75 -1.57 3.41
C TYR A 327 6.34 -1.66 1.93
N ALA A 328 5.05 -1.59 1.63
CA ALA A 328 4.53 -1.61 0.25
C ALA A 328 5.10 -0.46 -0.60
N PHE A 329 5.23 0.73 -0.01
CA PHE A 329 5.82 1.88 -0.68
C PHE A 329 7.31 1.64 -1.02
N LYS A 330 8.12 1.19 -0.07
CA LYS A 330 9.54 0.81 -0.28
C LYS A 330 9.65 -0.30 -1.33
N LEU A 331 8.80 -1.33 -1.23
CA LEU A 331 8.78 -2.46 -2.18
C LEU A 331 8.46 -1.98 -3.60
N SER A 332 7.49 -1.09 -3.75
CA SER A 332 7.14 -0.46 -5.02
C SER A 332 8.36 0.26 -5.63
N GLN A 333 9.04 1.11 -4.86
CA GLN A 333 10.23 1.83 -5.32
C GLN A 333 11.34 0.87 -5.77
N LYS A 334 11.68 -0.14 -4.95
CA LYS A 334 12.73 -1.12 -5.25
C LYS A 334 12.40 -1.96 -6.48
N THR A 335 11.13 -2.40 -6.60
CA THR A 335 10.66 -3.20 -7.74
C THR A 335 10.87 -2.46 -9.05
N PHE A 336 10.44 -1.20 -9.10
CA PHE A 336 10.57 -0.40 -10.32
C PHE A 336 12.00 0.07 -10.60
N ALA A 337 12.84 0.23 -9.57
CA ALA A 337 14.28 0.45 -9.77
C ALA A 337 14.93 -0.76 -10.46
N ILE A 338 14.60 -1.98 -10.01
CA ILE A 338 15.10 -3.23 -10.62
C ILE A 338 14.56 -3.41 -12.04
N ILE A 339 13.26 -3.16 -12.28
CA ILE A 339 12.69 -3.21 -13.63
C ILE A 339 13.45 -2.26 -14.56
N LYS A 340 13.69 -1.00 -14.15
CA LYS A 340 14.45 -0.04 -14.96
C LYS A 340 15.88 -0.51 -15.23
N GLN A 341 16.57 -1.08 -14.24
CA GLN A 341 17.91 -1.65 -14.40
C GLN A 341 17.89 -2.79 -15.42
N ASN A 342 16.92 -3.71 -15.30
CA ASN A 342 16.79 -4.83 -16.23
C ASN A 342 16.56 -4.34 -17.66
N LEU A 343 15.68 -3.37 -17.85
CA LEU A 343 15.41 -2.76 -19.16
C LEU A 343 16.65 -2.07 -19.72
N PHE A 344 17.37 -1.28 -18.90
CA PHE A 344 18.60 -0.62 -19.31
C PHE A 344 19.64 -1.63 -19.79
N TRP A 345 19.91 -2.68 -19.00
CA TRP A 345 20.91 -3.70 -19.39
C TRP A 345 20.50 -4.49 -20.61
N ALA A 346 19.20 -4.82 -20.77
CA ALA A 346 18.70 -5.50 -21.96
C ALA A 346 18.93 -4.68 -23.24
N PHE A 347 18.66 -3.37 -23.21
CA PHE A 347 18.90 -2.49 -24.35
C PHE A 347 20.39 -2.23 -24.59
N PHE A 348 21.15 -1.97 -23.52
CA PHE A 348 22.59 -1.70 -23.63
C PHE A 348 23.33 -2.88 -24.23
N TYR A 349 23.01 -4.09 -23.78
CA TYR A 349 23.58 -5.32 -24.32
C TYR A 349 23.30 -5.44 -25.82
N ASN A 350 22.07 -5.28 -26.28
CA ASN A 350 21.71 -5.35 -27.67
C ASN A 350 22.43 -4.23 -28.50
N ALA A 351 22.48 -3.00 -27.97
CA ALA A 351 23.16 -1.89 -28.63
C ALA A 351 24.65 -2.15 -28.85
N CYS A 352 25.33 -2.86 -27.94
CA CYS A 352 26.73 -3.22 -28.08
C CYS A 352 26.94 -4.44 -28.99
N CYS A 353 26.10 -5.45 -28.92
CA CYS A 353 26.32 -6.73 -29.60
C CYS A 353 25.81 -6.74 -31.05
N ILE A 354 24.78 -5.97 -31.37
CA ILE A 354 24.24 -5.90 -32.76
C ILE A 354 25.29 -5.43 -33.77
N PRO A 355 26.07 -4.35 -33.55
CA PRO A 355 27.14 -3.95 -34.48
C PRO A 355 28.20 -5.04 -34.67
N VAL A 356 28.53 -5.76 -33.58
CA VAL A 356 29.51 -6.86 -33.65
C VAL A 356 28.97 -8.03 -34.49
N ALA A 357 27.71 -8.41 -34.30
CA ALA A 357 27.01 -9.43 -35.07
C ALA A 357 26.86 -9.05 -36.54
N ALA A 358 26.63 -7.76 -36.83
CA ALA A 358 26.56 -7.23 -38.18
C ALA A 358 27.92 -7.23 -38.90
N GLY A 359 29.04 -7.54 -38.20
CA GLY A 359 30.36 -7.60 -38.76
C GLY A 359 31.06 -6.24 -38.90
N VAL A 360 30.62 -5.21 -38.17
CA VAL A 360 31.25 -3.87 -38.19
C VAL A 360 32.72 -3.93 -37.81
N PRO A 361 33.20 -4.68 -36.81
CA PRO A 361 34.61 -4.78 -36.49
C PRO A 361 35.45 -5.33 -37.66
N SER A 362 34.97 -6.40 -38.31
CA SER A 362 35.63 -6.98 -39.49
C SER A 362 35.66 -6.01 -40.69
N PHE A 363 34.60 -5.22 -40.86
CA PHE A 363 34.53 -4.18 -41.89
C PHE A 363 35.53 -3.08 -41.60
N VAL A 364 35.62 -2.54 -40.40
CA VAL A 364 36.58 -1.51 -40.00
C VAL A 364 38.03 -2.01 -40.17
N ALA A 365 38.29 -3.26 -39.74
CA ALA A 365 39.60 -3.88 -39.89
C ALA A 365 40.03 -3.97 -41.38
N SER A 366 39.07 -4.21 -42.30
CA SER A 366 39.38 -4.27 -43.72
C SER A 366 39.88 -2.92 -44.33
N PHE A 367 39.53 -1.79 -43.71
CA PHE A 367 40.09 -0.48 -44.09
C PHE A 367 41.42 -0.18 -43.39
N ALA A 368 41.65 -0.71 -42.20
CA ALA A 368 42.88 -0.48 -41.43
C ALA A 368 44.06 -1.31 -41.98
N THR A 369 43.79 -2.38 -42.73
CA THR A 369 44.82 -3.26 -43.36
C THR A 369 45.22 -2.83 -44.77
N ALA A 370 44.87 -1.63 -45.23
CA ALA A 370 45.46 -1.06 -46.45
C ALA A 370 47.00 -0.95 -46.31
N PRO A 371 47.80 -1.22 -47.35
CA PRO A 371 49.14 -1.83 -47.30
C PRO A 371 50.32 -0.92 -46.89
N LYS A 372 50.27 -0.30 -45.68
CA LYS A 372 51.45 0.52 -45.27
C LYS A 372 51.80 0.50 -43.77
N ILE A 373 51.19 -0.30 -42.91
CA ILE A 373 51.64 -0.38 -41.51
C ILE A 373 51.62 -1.85 -41.06
N ALA A 374 52.63 -2.58 -41.49
CA ALA A 374 52.98 -3.89 -40.96
C ALA A 374 53.86 -3.68 -39.72
N THR A 375 53.24 -3.51 -38.55
CA THR A 375 53.91 -3.67 -37.27
C THR A 375 52.97 -4.43 -36.33
N GLU A 376 53.44 -5.61 -36.01
CA GLU A 376 53.14 -6.54 -34.90
C GLU A 376 51.80 -6.42 -34.23
N THR A 377 51.01 -7.52 -34.27
CA THR A 377 49.76 -7.76 -33.50
C THR A 377 48.88 -6.53 -33.27
N SER A 378 48.49 -5.91 -34.38
CA SER A 378 47.69 -4.70 -34.28
C SER A 378 46.26 -5.05 -33.80
N LEU A 379 45.70 -4.16 -33.02
CA LEU A 379 44.29 -4.15 -32.61
C LEU A 379 43.34 -4.49 -33.78
N ALA A 380 43.73 -4.12 -35.00
CA ALA A 380 43.05 -4.43 -36.27
C ALA A 380 42.98 -5.93 -36.58
N GLN A 381 44.03 -6.71 -36.28
CA GLN A 381 43.99 -8.18 -36.48
C GLN A 381 43.09 -8.87 -35.46
N ILE A 382 43.11 -8.42 -34.19
CA ILE A 382 42.18 -8.90 -33.18
C ILE A 382 40.74 -8.58 -33.54
N LEU A 383 40.45 -7.35 -34.00
CA LEU A 383 39.13 -6.92 -34.44
C LEU A 383 38.65 -7.66 -35.70
N ALA A 384 39.56 -8.00 -36.63
CA ALA A 384 39.23 -8.77 -37.85
C ALA A 384 38.70 -10.17 -37.54
N HIS A 385 39.22 -10.80 -36.46
CA HIS A 385 38.79 -12.13 -36.03
C HIS A 385 37.60 -12.08 -35.02
N PHE A 386 37.20 -10.91 -34.56
CA PHE A 386 36.12 -10.73 -33.62
C PHE A 386 34.76 -10.76 -34.34
N THR A 387 34.37 -11.92 -34.84
CA THR A 387 33.07 -12.17 -35.47
C THR A 387 32.18 -12.92 -34.49
N LEU A 388 30.99 -12.39 -34.26
CA LEU A 388 30.00 -13.05 -33.43
C LEU A 388 29.31 -14.14 -34.28
N THR A 389 29.70 -15.39 -34.07
CA THR A 389 29.02 -16.51 -34.73
C THR A 389 27.60 -16.69 -34.16
N PRO A 390 26.64 -17.26 -34.92
CA PRO A 390 25.28 -17.50 -34.42
C PRO A 390 25.22 -18.27 -33.07
N HIS A 391 26.14 -19.22 -32.86
CA HIS A 391 26.22 -19.99 -31.61
C HIS A 391 26.63 -19.08 -30.43
N LEU A 392 27.62 -18.23 -30.62
CA LEU A 392 28.04 -17.27 -29.58
C LEU A 392 26.98 -16.22 -29.34
N ALA A 393 26.24 -15.79 -30.35
CA ALA A 393 25.10 -14.88 -30.21
C ALA A 393 24.01 -15.51 -29.38
N ALA A 394 23.65 -16.77 -29.62
CA ALA A 394 22.67 -17.52 -28.83
C ALA A 394 23.10 -17.69 -27.37
N LEU A 395 24.38 -18.05 -27.13
CA LEU A 395 24.93 -18.17 -25.78
C LEU A 395 24.87 -16.84 -25.01
N ALA A 396 25.27 -15.78 -25.64
CA ALA A 396 25.25 -14.43 -25.08
C ALA A 396 23.84 -13.97 -24.74
N MET A 397 22.83 -14.31 -25.55
CA MET A 397 21.41 -14.06 -25.25
C MET A 397 20.94 -14.81 -23.98
N CYS A 398 21.37 -16.06 -23.78
CA CYS A 398 21.08 -16.82 -22.57
C CYS A 398 21.65 -16.12 -21.33
N PHE A 399 22.88 -15.61 -21.38
CA PHE A 399 23.49 -14.85 -20.29
C PHE A 399 22.75 -13.56 -19.99
N SER A 400 22.28 -12.84 -21.01
CA SER A 400 21.45 -11.63 -20.80
C SER A 400 20.17 -11.95 -20.04
N SER A 401 19.45 -12.99 -20.42
CA SER A 401 18.22 -13.42 -19.74
C SER A 401 18.51 -13.88 -18.30
N LEU A 402 19.59 -14.61 -18.08
CA LEU A 402 20.02 -15.04 -16.74
C LEU A 402 20.36 -13.84 -15.86
N ALA A 403 21.05 -12.83 -16.39
CA ALA A 403 21.38 -11.61 -15.66
C ALA A 403 20.11 -10.86 -15.17
N VAL A 404 19.06 -10.76 -16.01
CA VAL A 404 17.77 -10.18 -15.64
C VAL A 404 17.10 -10.94 -14.50
N VAL A 405 17.12 -12.30 -14.57
CA VAL A 405 16.57 -13.14 -13.49
C VAL A 405 17.35 -12.92 -12.20
N LEU A 406 18.68 -12.99 -12.23
CA LEU A 406 19.54 -12.81 -11.05
C LEU A 406 19.38 -11.41 -10.43
N ASN A 407 19.28 -10.36 -11.25
CA ASN A 407 19.03 -9.01 -10.74
C ASN A 407 17.66 -8.91 -10.10
N SER A 408 16.63 -9.55 -10.67
CA SER A 408 15.28 -9.58 -10.11
C SER A 408 15.22 -10.32 -8.77
N LEU A 409 16.04 -11.37 -8.56
CA LEU A 409 16.12 -12.10 -7.29
C LEU A 409 16.58 -11.23 -6.11
N ARG A 410 17.17 -10.06 -6.36
CA ARG A 410 17.49 -9.06 -5.31
C ARG A 410 16.24 -8.56 -4.59
N LEU A 411 15.04 -8.74 -5.17
CA LEU A 411 13.77 -8.47 -4.49
C LEU A 411 13.48 -9.45 -3.36
N LYS A 412 14.10 -10.65 -3.35
CA LYS A 412 13.91 -11.60 -2.24
C LYS A 412 14.55 -11.16 -0.92
N LYS A 413 15.51 -10.22 -0.96
CA LYS A 413 16.12 -9.69 0.27
C LYS A 413 15.12 -8.72 0.93
N ASP A 414 14.92 -8.93 2.22
CA ASP A 414 14.06 -8.09 3.05
C ASP A 414 14.42 -6.61 2.92
N LEU A 415 13.42 -5.75 3.02
CA LEU A 415 13.57 -4.31 2.84
C LEU A 415 13.86 -3.57 4.16
N GLY A 416 13.98 -4.34 5.26
CA GLY A 416 14.34 -3.85 6.59
C GLY A 416 13.41 -2.73 7.07
#